data_c1fc5af568abd4a9f617d60323ebc970
#
_entry.id   c1fc5af568abd4a9f617d60323ebc970
#
_cell.length_a   1.000
_cell.length_b   1.000
_cell.length_c   1.000
_cell.angle_alpha   90.00
_cell.angle_beta   90.00
_cell.angle_gamma   90.00
#
_symmetry.space_group_name_H-M   'P 1'
#
loop_
_entity.id
_entity.type
_entity.pdbx_description
1 polymer ?
#
loop_
_entity_poly.entity_id
_entity_poly.type
_entity_poly.pdbx_seq_one_letter_code
_entity_poly.pdbx_strand_id
1 'polypeptide(L)'
;MEGTLTVTEVTRTFGVSARMLRHYEKLGLLSSDRKEDYSYRIYRPEDLRRLRQILVLRKLRVSLKEIGDILNDPGSAAAIGVFEKNLSQMDDEIRSLQAVRSVIEAFLRELKRRQLLPAGKNVLLDSQLLDLADALSPASPLIQEERKKTMENLKQADPASRKLRDVRIVHLPGSDVAAAHFVGDDPENRAGEMISDFVRAEKLWEKHPGLRLYGFNHPSPMDESGFHGYEFWITIPDGLEVPPPLEKKHFAGGTYAAHMIPMGNFEEWEWLYEWVQNSDEYEYAGNGSPENMFDNLEEHLNYHDHILETHEGEPQTAQLDLLIPVRRKTKDCSKS
;
A
#
# COMPACT_ATOMS: atom_id res chain seq x y z
N MET A 1 15.35 20.22 20.35
CA MET A 1 16.17 20.15 19.13
C MET A 1 15.95 21.46 18.38
N GLU A 2 16.94 22.33 18.42
CA GLU A 2 16.85 23.71 17.88
C GLU A 2 17.71 23.87 16.61
N GLY A 3 17.70 22.92 15.72
CA GLY A 3 18.48 22.97 14.48
C GLY A 3 17.69 22.52 13.26
N THR A 4 18.12 23.02 12.11
CA THR A 4 17.67 22.56 10.80
C THR A 4 18.20 21.15 10.55
N LEU A 5 17.34 20.23 10.08
CA LEU A 5 17.72 18.85 9.76
C LEU A 5 17.72 18.61 8.26
N THR A 6 18.64 17.81 7.77
CA THR A 6 18.68 17.28 6.41
C THR A 6 17.62 16.19 6.22
N VAL A 7 17.28 15.83 4.96
CA VAL A 7 16.37 14.73 4.66
C VAL A 7 16.76 13.46 5.41
N THR A 8 18.04 13.10 5.40
CA THR A 8 18.58 11.90 6.05
C THR A 8 18.37 11.90 7.56
N GLU A 9 18.64 13.05 8.20
CA GLU A 9 18.42 13.19 9.65
C GLU A 9 16.94 13.11 10.00
N VAL A 10 16.06 13.69 9.17
CA VAL A 10 14.60 13.62 9.35
C VAL A 10 14.11 12.19 9.20
N THR A 11 14.53 11.46 8.14
CA THR A 11 14.12 10.08 7.92
C THR A 11 14.51 9.18 9.10
N ARG A 12 15.73 9.36 9.62
CA ARG A 12 16.20 8.61 10.79
C ARG A 12 15.47 8.99 12.09
N THR A 13 15.26 10.29 12.31
CA THR A 13 14.69 10.77 13.57
C THR A 13 13.20 10.48 13.70
N PHE A 14 12.46 10.55 12.57
CA PHE A 14 11.01 10.40 12.56
C PHE A 14 10.54 9.05 12.05
N GLY A 15 11.44 8.16 11.55
CA GLY A 15 11.09 6.87 11.01
C GLY A 15 10.26 6.95 9.73
N VAL A 16 10.49 7.97 8.90
CA VAL A 16 9.75 8.20 7.65
C VAL A 16 10.69 8.09 6.46
N SER A 17 10.20 7.61 5.31
CA SER A 17 11.01 7.57 4.10
C SER A 17 11.14 8.94 3.44
N ALA A 18 12.21 9.15 2.66
CA ALA A 18 12.38 10.35 1.85
C ALA A 18 11.21 10.54 0.86
N ARG A 19 10.63 9.43 0.38
CA ARG A 19 9.44 9.42 -0.49
C ARG A 19 8.20 9.94 0.24
N MET A 20 7.97 9.55 1.50
CA MET A 20 6.89 10.12 2.31
C MET A 20 7.04 11.63 2.48
N LEU A 21 8.26 12.10 2.76
CA LEU A 21 8.52 13.54 2.89
C LEU A 21 8.18 14.29 1.60
N ARG A 22 8.62 13.78 0.45
CA ARG A 22 8.27 14.36 -0.87
C ARG A 22 6.76 14.35 -1.12
N HIS A 23 6.08 13.27 -0.74
CA HIS A 23 4.64 13.18 -0.91
C HIS A 23 3.92 14.24 -0.07
N TYR A 24 4.33 14.46 1.18
CA TYR A 24 3.79 15.52 2.02
C TYR A 24 4.09 16.92 1.46
N GLU A 25 5.27 17.11 0.86
CA GLU A 25 5.62 18.35 0.16
C GLU A 25 4.73 18.59 -1.07
N LYS A 26 4.52 17.56 -1.91
CA LYS A 26 3.62 17.64 -3.07
C LYS A 26 2.18 17.99 -2.69
N LEU A 27 1.72 17.51 -1.55
CA LEU A 27 0.39 17.83 -1.01
C LEU A 27 0.33 19.18 -0.28
N GLY A 28 1.42 19.93 -0.22
CA GLY A 28 1.49 21.20 0.51
C GLY A 28 1.34 21.05 2.03
N LEU A 29 1.47 19.84 2.56
CA LEU A 29 1.39 19.56 3.99
C LEU A 29 2.68 19.90 4.71
N LEU A 30 3.82 19.82 4.03
CA LEU A 30 5.15 20.05 4.54
C LEU A 30 5.92 20.96 3.60
N SER A 31 6.84 21.75 4.13
CA SER A 31 7.75 22.59 3.33
C SER A 31 9.20 22.16 3.60
N SER A 32 10.06 22.36 2.62
CA SER A 32 11.50 22.21 2.78
C SER A 32 12.22 23.36 2.09
N ASP A 33 13.39 23.72 2.58
CA ASP A 33 14.28 24.68 1.93
C ASP A 33 15.44 23.98 1.23
N ARG A 34 16.07 24.66 0.28
CA ARG A 34 17.36 24.26 -0.28
C ARG A 34 18.48 25.11 0.31
N LYS A 35 19.53 24.48 0.75
CA LYS A 35 20.73 25.21 1.19
C LYS A 35 21.45 25.74 -0.04
N GLU A 36 21.79 27.04 -0.05
CA GLU A 36 22.30 27.73 -1.24
C GLU A 36 23.59 27.13 -1.84
N ASP A 37 24.40 26.41 -1.04
CA ASP A 37 25.65 25.78 -1.49
C ASP A 37 25.57 24.27 -1.74
N TYR A 38 24.41 23.61 -1.48
CA TYR A 38 24.25 22.17 -1.61
C TYR A 38 22.85 21.83 -2.09
N SER A 39 22.75 20.86 -3.00
CA SER A 39 21.46 20.37 -3.55
C SER A 39 20.54 19.67 -2.55
N TYR A 40 20.88 19.70 -1.25
CA TYR A 40 20.12 18.97 -0.24
C TYR A 40 18.95 19.78 0.30
N ARG A 41 17.79 19.10 0.45
CA ARG A 41 16.63 19.63 1.16
C ARG A 41 16.91 19.64 2.65
N ILE A 42 16.49 20.72 3.29
CA ILE A 42 16.58 20.92 4.74
C ILE A 42 15.23 21.31 5.29
N TYR A 43 14.94 20.88 6.50
CA TYR A 43 13.72 21.17 7.24
C TYR A 43 14.02 22.01 8.46
N ARG A 44 13.32 23.12 8.60
CA ARG A 44 13.44 24.02 9.74
C ARG A 44 12.69 23.47 10.96
N PRO A 45 12.92 24.01 12.17
CA PRO A 45 12.19 23.57 13.36
C PRO A 45 10.66 23.63 13.23
N GLU A 46 10.13 24.61 12.51
CA GLU A 46 8.70 24.70 12.19
C GLU A 46 8.21 23.55 11.32
N ASP A 47 8.97 23.17 10.28
CA ASP A 47 8.64 22.04 9.41
C ASP A 47 8.69 20.72 10.19
N LEU A 48 9.66 20.56 11.08
CA LEU A 48 9.77 19.39 11.95
C LEU A 48 8.61 19.28 12.95
N ARG A 49 8.12 20.41 13.46
CA ARG A 49 6.89 20.43 14.28
C ARG A 49 5.67 20.04 13.46
N ARG A 50 5.55 20.58 12.24
CA ARG A 50 4.46 20.24 11.33
C ARG A 50 4.51 18.78 10.92
N LEU A 51 5.69 18.23 10.60
CA LEU A 51 5.86 16.81 10.34
C LEU A 51 5.40 15.95 11.51
N ARG A 52 5.77 16.30 12.74
CA ARG A 52 5.31 15.58 13.94
C ARG A 52 3.79 15.61 14.08
N GLN A 53 3.14 16.74 13.80
CA GLN A 53 1.69 16.86 13.81
C GLN A 53 1.05 15.93 12.76
N ILE A 54 1.58 15.92 11.52
CA ILE A 54 1.13 15.02 10.45
C ILE A 54 1.21 13.57 10.92
N LEU A 55 2.34 13.14 11.46
CA LEU A 55 2.55 11.76 11.90
C LEU A 55 1.63 11.35 13.06
N VAL A 56 1.36 12.27 14.01
CA VAL A 56 0.41 12.01 15.10
C VAL A 56 -1.01 11.86 14.55
N LEU A 57 -1.45 12.77 13.67
CA LEU A 57 -2.78 12.71 13.07
C LEU A 57 -2.96 11.45 12.20
N ARG A 58 -1.91 11.04 11.47
CA ARG A 58 -1.92 9.77 10.74
C ARG A 58 -2.10 8.56 11.66
N LYS A 59 -1.42 8.52 12.81
CA LYS A 59 -1.64 7.47 13.83
C LYS A 59 -3.07 7.46 14.37
N LEU A 60 -3.77 8.60 14.34
CA LEU A 60 -5.19 8.70 14.70
C LEU A 60 -6.14 8.42 13.52
N ARG A 61 -5.63 7.82 12.43
CA ARG A 61 -6.40 7.46 11.24
C ARG A 61 -7.00 8.65 10.47
N VAL A 62 -6.44 9.85 10.64
CA VAL A 62 -6.87 11.03 9.89
C VAL A 62 -6.30 10.98 8.49
N SER A 63 -7.10 11.17 7.45
CA SER A 63 -6.66 11.20 6.06
C SER A 63 -5.75 12.40 5.79
N LEU A 64 -4.86 12.32 4.78
CA LEU A 64 -3.96 13.43 4.44
C LEU A 64 -4.70 14.70 4.04
N LYS A 65 -5.87 14.58 3.41
CA LYS A 65 -6.75 15.72 3.10
C LYS A 65 -7.24 16.39 4.37
N GLU A 66 -7.81 15.62 5.29
CA GLU A 66 -8.29 16.13 6.58
C GLU A 66 -7.16 16.70 7.44
N ILE A 67 -5.95 16.14 7.35
CA ILE A 67 -4.76 16.72 8.00
C ILE A 67 -4.46 18.09 7.42
N GLY A 68 -4.57 18.27 6.11
CA GLY A 68 -4.43 19.58 5.47
C GLY A 68 -5.45 20.58 6.00
N ASP A 69 -6.71 20.19 6.11
CA ASP A 69 -7.78 21.04 6.65
C ASP A 69 -7.49 21.44 8.11
N ILE A 70 -7.08 20.48 8.95
CA ILE A 70 -6.72 20.73 10.36
C ILE A 70 -5.52 21.66 10.51
N LEU A 71 -4.45 21.42 9.74
CA LEU A 71 -3.21 22.16 9.88
C LEU A 71 -3.29 23.59 9.30
N ASN A 72 -4.25 23.85 8.43
CA ASN A 72 -4.49 25.15 7.82
C ASN A 72 -5.62 25.93 8.51
N ASP A 73 -6.36 25.31 9.41
CA ASP A 73 -7.36 25.99 10.23
C ASP A 73 -6.66 26.72 11.40
N PRO A 74 -6.77 28.05 11.51
CA PRO A 74 -6.21 28.82 12.63
C PRO A 74 -6.93 28.54 13.97
N GLY A 75 -8.08 27.89 13.92
CA GLY A 75 -8.86 27.46 15.08
C GLY A 75 -8.76 25.97 15.36
N SER A 76 -9.73 25.43 16.03
CA SER A 76 -9.85 24.00 16.31
C SER A 76 -11.11 23.37 15.69
N ALA A 77 -11.89 24.13 14.92
CA ALA A 77 -13.17 23.68 14.38
C ALA A 77 -13.01 22.52 13.40
N ALA A 78 -12.02 22.60 12.49
CA ALA A 78 -11.73 21.52 11.55
C ALA A 78 -11.29 20.25 12.30
N ALA A 79 -10.41 20.37 13.29
CA ALA A 79 -9.96 19.24 14.10
C ALA A 79 -11.12 18.58 14.86
N ILE A 80 -11.99 19.36 15.48
CA ILE A 80 -13.17 18.87 16.20
C ILE A 80 -14.07 18.09 15.24
N GLY A 81 -14.44 18.66 14.09
CA GLY A 81 -15.31 18.02 13.12
C GLY A 81 -14.74 16.69 12.56
N VAL A 82 -13.43 16.66 12.28
CA VAL A 82 -12.75 15.44 11.83
C VAL A 82 -12.75 14.37 12.92
N PHE A 83 -12.43 14.72 14.17
CA PHE A 83 -12.41 13.75 15.25
C PHE A 83 -13.81 13.23 15.62
N GLU A 84 -14.83 14.08 15.63
CA GLU A 84 -16.23 13.65 15.85
C GLU A 84 -16.68 12.68 14.75
N LYS A 85 -16.36 12.98 13.49
CA LYS A 85 -16.65 12.09 12.36
C LYS A 85 -15.93 10.75 12.52
N ASN A 86 -14.64 10.76 12.86
CA ASN A 86 -13.86 9.52 13.02
C ASN A 86 -14.37 8.69 14.19
N LEU A 87 -14.76 9.32 15.31
CA LEU A 87 -15.37 8.62 16.44
C LEU A 87 -16.69 7.96 16.04
N SER A 88 -17.57 8.68 15.33
CA SER A 88 -18.82 8.10 14.84
C SER A 88 -18.59 6.89 13.93
N GLN A 89 -17.61 6.95 13.04
CA GLN A 89 -17.23 5.83 12.16
C GLN A 89 -16.72 4.63 12.96
N MET A 90 -15.89 4.86 13.98
CA MET A 90 -15.41 3.80 14.88
C MET A 90 -16.54 3.14 15.66
N ASP A 91 -17.51 3.93 16.14
CA ASP A 91 -18.69 3.40 16.86
C ASP A 91 -19.56 2.53 15.95
N ASP A 92 -19.71 2.88 14.67
CA ASP A 92 -20.42 2.06 13.67
C ASP A 92 -19.67 0.75 13.40
N GLU A 93 -18.35 0.81 13.26
CA GLU A 93 -17.49 -0.36 13.09
C GLU A 93 -17.57 -1.31 14.29
N ILE A 94 -17.50 -0.78 15.51
CA ILE A 94 -17.64 -1.54 16.75
C ILE A 94 -19.00 -2.24 16.79
N ARG A 95 -20.10 -1.54 16.44
CA ARG A 95 -21.44 -2.13 16.40
C ARG A 95 -21.53 -3.28 15.39
N SER A 96 -20.95 -3.09 14.20
CA SER A 96 -20.91 -4.13 13.16
C SER A 96 -20.14 -5.36 13.63
N LEU A 97 -18.95 -5.17 14.21
CA LEU A 97 -18.16 -6.26 14.74
C LEU A 97 -18.84 -7.00 15.91
N GLN A 98 -19.55 -6.26 16.77
CA GLN A 98 -20.34 -6.86 17.86
C GLN A 98 -21.47 -7.75 17.31
N ALA A 99 -22.15 -7.34 16.23
CA ALA A 99 -23.16 -8.15 15.58
C ALA A 99 -22.56 -9.45 15.01
N VAL A 100 -21.46 -9.37 14.26
CA VAL A 100 -20.74 -10.56 13.75
C VAL A 100 -20.29 -11.48 14.89
N ARG A 101 -19.73 -10.92 15.95
CA ARG A 101 -19.34 -11.66 17.14
C ARG A 101 -20.49 -12.43 17.75
N SER A 102 -21.66 -11.79 17.92
CA SER A 102 -22.86 -12.40 18.49
C SER A 102 -23.30 -13.62 17.70
N VAL A 103 -23.21 -13.57 16.36
CA VAL A 103 -23.54 -14.70 15.48
C VAL A 103 -22.51 -15.82 15.61
N ILE A 104 -21.21 -15.50 15.59
CA ILE A 104 -20.18 -16.52 15.82
C ILE A 104 -20.37 -17.21 17.17
N GLU A 105 -20.73 -16.46 18.21
CA GLU A 105 -21.03 -17.04 19.54
C GLU A 105 -22.27 -17.95 19.51
N ALA A 106 -23.30 -17.59 18.73
CA ALA A 106 -24.48 -18.43 18.53
C ALA A 106 -24.12 -19.73 17.80
N PHE A 107 -23.35 -19.63 16.70
CA PHE A 107 -22.81 -20.81 16.01
C PHE A 107 -22.00 -21.70 16.94
N LEU A 108 -21.09 -21.12 17.71
CA LEU A 108 -20.24 -21.88 18.64
C LEU A 108 -21.08 -22.62 19.72
N ARG A 109 -22.11 -21.95 20.27
CA ARG A 109 -23.04 -22.60 21.22
C ARG A 109 -23.76 -23.79 20.60
N GLU A 110 -24.25 -23.63 19.36
CA GLU A 110 -24.96 -24.70 18.68
C GLU A 110 -24.03 -25.87 18.32
N LEU A 111 -22.83 -25.61 17.85
CA LEU A 111 -21.81 -26.63 17.59
C LEU A 111 -21.46 -27.42 18.86
N LYS A 112 -21.24 -26.75 20.00
CA LYS A 112 -20.98 -27.37 21.29
C LYS A 112 -22.14 -28.22 21.77
N ARG A 113 -23.40 -27.74 21.58
CA ARG A 113 -24.60 -28.49 21.93
C ARG A 113 -24.71 -29.78 21.13
N ARG A 114 -24.32 -29.77 19.85
CA ARG A 114 -24.40 -30.93 18.93
C ARG A 114 -23.24 -31.92 19.10
N GLN A 115 -22.09 -31.49 19.60
CA GLN A 115 -21.02 -32.43 19.98
C GLN A 115 -21.42 -33.42 21.08
N LEU A 116 -22.48 -33.10 21.83
CA LEU A 116 -23.05 -33.96 22.86
C LEU A 116 -24.10 -34.96 22.34
N LEU A 117 -24.38 -34.95 21.01
CA LEU A 117 -25.36 -35.83 20.37
C LEU A 117 -24.66 -36.80 19.39
N PRO A 118 -25.18 -38.03 19.15
CA PRO A 118 -24.56 -38.99 18.24
C PRO A 118 -24.46 -38.43 16.80
N ALA A 119 -23.33 -38.73 16.13
CA ALA A 119 -22.95 -38.22 14.82
C ALA A 119 -24.00 -38.47 13.73
N GLY A 120 -24.31 -37.44 12.90
CA GLY A 120 -25.14 -37.71 11.73
C GLY A 120 -25.58 -36.59 10.81
N LYS A 121 -25.23 -35.31 11.01
CA LYS A 121 -25.57 -34.27 9.98
C LYS A 121 -24.53 -33.14 9.95
N ASN A 122 -24.23 -32.71 8.71
CA ASN A 122 -23.30 -31.59 8.44
C ASN A 122 -23.93 -30.28 8.96
N VAL A 123 -23.43 -29.81 10.10
CA VAL A 123 -23.97 -28.71 10.90
C VAL A 123 -24.02 -27.37 10.13
N LEU A 124 -23.13 -27.22 9.14
CA LEU A 124 -23.02 -25.98 8.35
C LEU A 124 -24.10 -25.85 7.26
N LEU A 125 -24.92 -26.91 7.05
CA LEU A 125 -26.03 -26.93 6.07
C LEU A 125 -27.41 -26.85 6.74
N ASP A 126 -27.47 -26.55 8.03
CA ASP A 126 -28.76 -26.41 8.74
C ASP A 126 -29.41 -25.06 8.38
N SER A 127 -30.67 -25.12 7.91
CA SER A 127 -31.43 -23.96 7.50
C SER A 127 -31.50 -22.87 8.56
N GLN A 128 -31.60 -23.23 9.85
CA GLN A 128 -31.65 -22.27 10.96
C GLN A 128 -30.34 -21.49 11.14
N LEU A 129 -29.18 -22.10 10.80
CA LEU A 129 -27.89 -21.43 10.84
C LEU A 129 -27.68 -20.58 9.59
N LEU A 130 -28.21 -21.02 8.44
CA LEU A 130 -28.22 -20.22 7.22
C LEU A 130 -29.14 -19.01 7.35
N ASP A 131 -30.32 -19.16 7.94
CA ASP A 131 -31.25 -18.06 8.23
C ASP A 131 -30.64 -17.01 9.19
N LEU A 132 -29.83 -17.46 10.17
CA LEU A 132 -29.08 -16.57 11.05
C LEU A 132 -27.95 -15.83 10.30
N ALA A 133 -27.29 -16.50 9.37
CA ALA A 133 -26.28 -15.89 8.51
C ALA A 133 -26.89 -14.94 7.48
N ASP A 134 -28.07 -15.29 6.94
CA ASP A 134 -28.83 -14.46 6.00
C ASP A 134 -29.41 -13.21 6.68
N ALA A 135 -29.77 -13.30 7.95
CA ALA A 135 -30.15 -12.12 8.74
C ALA A 135 -29.02 -11.11 8.93
N LEU A 136 -27.76 -11.55 8.76
CA LEU A 136 -26.57 -10.70 8.70
C LEU A 136 -26.13 -10.45 7.25
N SER A 137 -26.81 -11.06 6.27
CA SER A 137 -26.48 -10.87 4.85
C SER A 137 -26.78 -9.43 4.44
N PRO A 138 -25.87 -8.79 3.71
CA PRO A 138 -25.95 -7.37 3.40
C PRO A 138 -26.95 -7.06 2.29
N ALA A 139 -28.19 -7.50 2.43
CA ALA A 139 -29.28 -7.09 1.54
C ALA A 139 -29.80 -5.66 1.85
N SER A 140 -29.28 -5.00 2.91
CA SER A 140 -29.54 -3.60 3.16
C SER A 140 -28.52 -2.72 2.42
N PRO A 141 -28.94 -1.76 1.58
CA PRO A 141 -28.08 -0.81 0.90
C PRO A 141 -27.12 -0.07 1.86
N LEU A 142 -27.53 0.15 3.10
CA LEU A 142 -26.71 0.74 4.17
C LEU A 142 -25.49 -0.13 4.51
N ILE A 143 -25.63 -1.46 4.54
CA ILE A 143 -24.53 -2.38 4.87
C ILE A 143 -23.54 -2.49 3.71
N GLN A 144 -23.97 -2.34 2.46
CA GLN A 144 -23.05 -2.33 1.31
C GLN A 144 -22.21 -1.05 1.26
N GLU A 145 -22.79 0.08 1.59
CA GLU A 145 -22.08 1.36 1.65
C GLU A 145 -21.16 1.42 2.88
N GLU A 146 -21.60 0.88 4.02
CA GLU A 146 -20.79 0.72 5.22
C GLU A 146 -19.67 -0.31 5.03
N ARG A 147 -19.90 -1.44 4.31
CA ARG A 147 -18.85 -2.38 3.95
C ARG A 147 -17.75 -1.75 3.10
N LYS A 148 -18.12 -0.91 2.13
CA LYS A 148 -17.16 -0.20 1.30
C LYS A 148 -16.35 0.80 2.14
N LYS A 149 -17.01 1.54 3.04
CA LYS A 149 -16.37 2.45 4.01
C LYS A 149 -15.58 1.69 5.08
N THR A 150 -16.09 0.57 5.58
CA THR A 150 -15.44 -0.27 6.60
C THR A 150 -14.21 -0.97 6.02
N MET A 151 -14.27 -1.44 4.76
CA MET A 151 -13.09 -1.98 4.05
C MET A 151 -12.04 -0.90 3.78
N GLU A 152 -12.45 0.32 3.47
CA GLU A 152 -11.53 1.46 3.35
C GLU A 152 -10.95 1.90 4.70
N ASN A 153 -11.73 1.81 5.78
CA ASN A 153 -11.33 2.19 7.13
C ASN A 153 -10.53 1.10 7.85
N LEU A 154 -10.82 -0.20 7.61
CA LEU A 154 -10.03 -1.34 8.12
C LEU A 154 -8.59 -1.35 7.58
N LYS A 155 -8.37 -0.76 6.42
CA LYS A 155 -7.03 -0.58 5.84
C LYS A 155 -6.16 0.45 6.59
N GLN A 156 -6.69 1.13 7.59
CA GLN A 156 -5.99 2.19 8.33
C GLN A 156 -5.82 1.90 9.83
N ALA A 157 -6.11 0.68 10.30
CA ALA A 157 -6.25 0.37 11.72
C ALA A 157 -4.99 -0.13 12.42
N ASP A 158 -4.74 0.47 13.55
CA ASP A 158 -4.13 0.08 14.84
C ASP A 158 -2.90 -0.86 14.88
N PRO A 159 -1.84 -0.47 15.62
CA PRO A 159 -0.65 -1.28 15.87
C PRO A 159 -0.90 -2.63 16.57
N ALA A 160 -2.02 -2.80 17.29
CA ALA A 160 -2.43 -4.08 17.86
C ALA A 160 -3.07 -5.03 16.82
N SER A 161 -3.42 -4.53 15.64
CA SER A 161 -3.99 -5.26 14.50
C SER A 161 -3.02 -5.38 13.31
N ARG A 162 -1.71 -5.44 13.56
CA ARG A 162 -0.63 -5.56 12.57
C ARG A 162 -0.65 -6.84 11.71
N LYS A 163 -1.70 -7.65 11.78
CA LYS A 163 -1.88 -8.77 10.88
C LYS A 163 -2.69 -8.31 9.67
N LEU A 164 -2.04 -8.11 8.54
CA LEU A 164 -2.74 -7.99 7.27
C LEU A 164 -3.67 -9.20 7.11
N ARG A 165 -4.97 -8.96 6.88
CA ARG A 165 -5.97 -10.03 6.72
C ARG A 165 -6.23 -10.37 5.27
N ASP A 166 -5.97 -9.41 4.37
CA ASP A 166 -6.34 -9.49 2.96
C ASP A 166 -5.11 -9.49 2.04
N VAL A 167 -4.09 -10.28 2.40
CA VAL A 167 -2.96 -10.51 1.50
C VAL A 167 -3.41 -11.48 0.41
N ARG A 168 -3.30 -11.04 -0.84
CA ARG A 168 -3.61 -11.84 -2.01
C ARG A 168 -2.37 -12.59 -2.46
N ILE A 169 -2.55 -13.83 -2.89
CA ILE A 169 -1.51 -14.55 -3.62
C ILE A 169 -1.81 -14.40 -5.10
N VAL A 170 -0.93 -13.71 -5.80
CA VAL A 170 -1.07 -13.41 -7.23
C VAL A 170 0.03 -14.11 -8.02
N HIS A 171 -0.28 -14.57 -9.22
CA HIS A 171 0.71 -15.07 -10.16
C HIS A 171 0.88 -14.06 -11.29
N LEU A 172 2.08 -13.50 -11.39
CA LEU A 172 2.44 -12.56 -12.44
C LEU A 172 3.04 -13.34 -13.60
N PRO A 173 2.50 -13.20 -14.84
CA PRO A 173 3.08 -13.85 -16.00
C PRO A 173 4.45 -13.26 -16.34
N GLY A 174 5.33 -14.08 -16.91
CA GLY A 174 6.56 -13.59 -17.52
C GLY A 174 6.25 -12.69 -18.72
N SER A 175 7.04 -11.64 -18.91
CA SER A 175 6.84 -10.68 -19.99
C SER A 175 8.15 -9.95 -20.34
N ASP A 176 8.25 -9.50 -21.59
CA ASP A 176 9.27 -8.50 -21.92
C ASP A 176 8.85 -7.14 -21.34
N VAL A 177 9.84 -6.37 -20.92
CA VAL A 177 9.63 -5.05 -20.32
C VAL A 177 10.59 -4.02 -20.92
N ALA A 178 10.15 -2.78 -21.02
CA ALA A 178 11.04 -1.64 -21.21
C ALA A 178 11.37 -1.09 -19.81
N ALA A 179 12.66 -1.04 -19.51
CA ALA A 179 13.20 -0.62 -18.23
C ALA A 179 13.76 0.80 -18.33
N ALA A 180 13.32 1.69 -17.45
CA ALA A 180 13.89 3.01 -17.24
C ALA A 180 14.54 3.07 -15.87
N HIS A 181 15.83 3.38 -15.83
CA HIS A 181 16.63 3.42 -14.63
C HIS A 181 17.28 4.78 -14.45
N PHE A 182 17.22 5.33 -13.26
CA PHE A 182 17.87 6.58 -12.91
C PHE A 182 18.43 6.53 -11.50
N VAL A 183 19.66 7.05 -11.33
CA VAL A 183 20.32 7.16 -10.01
C VAL A 183 20.66 8.62 -9.79
N GLY A 184 20.27 9.19 -8.65
CA GLY A 184 20.57 10.57 -8.32
C GLY A 184 19.42 11.30 -7.63
N ASP A 185 19.32 12.60 -7.89
CA ASP A 185 18.24 13.41 -7.31
C ASP A 185 16.89 13.09 -7.98
N ASP A 186 15.90 12.75 -7.15
CA ASP A 186 14.52 12.49 -7.55
C ASP A 186 14.36 11.32 -8.57
N PRO A 187 14.97 10.15 -8.28
CA PRO A 187 15.09 9.08 -9.26
C PRO A 187 13.74 8.51 -9.71
N GLU A 188 12.73 8.48 -8.83
CA GLU A 188 11.38 8.00 -9.17
C GLU A 188 10.72 8.86 -10.24
N ASN A 189 10.80 10.19 -10.12
CA ASN A 189 10.20 11.07 -11.11
C ASN A 189 10.98 11.01 -12.43
N ARG A 190 12.31 10.99 -12.38
CA ARG A 190 13.14 10.91 -13.59
C ARG A 190 12.91 9.63 -14.38
N ALA A 191 12.96 8.48 -13.72
CA ALA A 191 12.65 7.21 -14.37
C ALA A 191 11.19 7.15 -14.84
N GLY A 192 10.24 7.72 -14.07
CA GLY A 192 8.83 7.80 -14.44
C GLY A 192 8.56 8.67 -15.66
N GLU A 193 9.25 9.82 -15.82
CA GLU A 193 9.20 10.65 -17.02
C GLU A 193 9.66 9.86 -18.26
N MET A 194 10.79 9.15 -18.16
CA MET A 194 11.32 8.34 -19.27
C MET A 194 10.32 7.25 -19.72
N ILE A 195 9.68 6.55 -18.78
CA ILE A 195 8.63 5.56 -19.08
C ILE A 195 7.42 6.23 -19.72
N SER A 196 6.96 7.33 -19.16
CA SER A 196 5.76 8.04 -19.67
C SER A 196 5.96 8.56 -21.09
N ASP A 197 7.14 9.06 -21.39
CA ASP A 197 7.48 9.54 -22.73
C ASP A 197 7.53 8.36 -23.73
N PHE A 198 8.12 7.25 -23.37
CA PHE A 198 8.15 6.03 -24.18
C PHE A 198 6.73 5.50 -24.44
N VAL A 199 5.92 5.37 -23.37
CA VAL A 199 4.54 4.88 -23.50
C VAL A 199 3.70 5.76 -24.41
N ARG A 200 3.85 7.09 -24.35
CA ARG A 200 3.16 8.04 -25.24
C ARG A 200 3.68 7.94 -26.67
N ALA A 201 5.00 7.92 -26.88
CA ALA A 201 5.60 7.87 -28.22
C ALA A 201 5.16 6.59 -28.97
N GLU A 202 5.14 5.46 -28.27
CA GLU A 202 4.76 4.17 -28.83
C GLU A 202 3.25 3.93 -28.85
N LYS A 203 2.42 4.80 -28.22
CA LYS A 203 1.00 4.58 -27.97
C LYS A 203 0.74 3.19 -27.41
N LEU A 204 1.50 2.85 -26.36
CA LEU A 204 1.61 1.48 -25.89
C LEU A 204 0.27 0.93 -25.41
N TRP A 205 -0.61 1.77 -24.86
CA TRP A 205 -1.97 1.41 -24.45
C TRP A 205 -2.85 0.87 -25.59
N GLU A 206 -2.61 1.32 -26.84
CA GLU A 206 -3.33 0.82 -28.01
C GLU A 206 -2.80 -0.55 -28.44
N LYS A 207 -1.47 -0.75 -28.33
CA LYS A 207 -0.78 -1.99 -28.73
C LYS A 207 -0.86 -3.08 -27.69
N HIS A 208 -0.93 -2.72 -26.41
CA HIS A 208 -0.89 -3.61 -25.27
C HIS A 208 -1.85 -3.15 -24.16
N PRO A 209 -3.17 -3.38 -24.30
CA PRO A 209 -4.18 -2.89 -23.37
C PRO A 209 -4.01 -3.38 -21.92
N GLY A 210 -3.33 -4.52 -21.74
CA GLY A 210 -3.05 -5.10 -20.43
C GLY A 210 -1.68 -4.70 -19.86
N LEU A 211 -1.13 -3.54 -20.29
CA LEU A 211 0.17 -3.08 -19.80
C LEU A 211 0.19 -2.93 -18.27
N ARG A 212 1.32 -3.27 -17.68
CA ARG A 212 1.57 -3.19 -16.24
C ARG A 212 2.84 -2.41 -15.98
N LEU A 213 2.83 -1.58 -14.95
CA LEU A 213 3.98 -0.79 -14.53
C LEU A 213 4.45 -1.27 -13.16
N TYR A 214 5.67 -1.74 -13.10
CA TYR A 214 6.35 -2.11 -11.87
C TYR A 214 7.43 -1.09 -11.54
N GLY A 215 7.66 -0.82 -10.26
CA GLY A 215 8.72 0.06 -9.79
C GLY A 215 9.45 -0.55 -8.59
N PHE A 216 10.73 -0.24 -8.44
CA PHE A 216 11.53 -0.65 -7.28
C PHE A 216 12.79 0.21 -7.15
N ASN A 217 13.32 0.29 -5.93
CA ASN A 217 14.61 0.94 -5.70
C ASN A 217 15.75 0.13 -6.33
N HIS A 218 16.61 0.80 -7.13
CA HIS A 218 17.77 0.18 -7.78
C HIS A 218 18.90 1.21 -8.01
N PRO A 219 19.99 1.21 -7.24
CA PRO A 219 20.14 0.47 -5.99
C PRO A 219 19.24 1.00 -4.87
N SER A 220 18.95 0.14 -3.92
CA SER A 220 18.33 0.57 -2.67
C SER A 220 19.25 1.53 -1.91
N PRO A 221 18.70 2.42 -1.05
CA PRO A 221 19.53 3.28 -0.20
C PRO A 221 20.47 2.42 0.67
N MET A 222 21.79 2.58 0.45
CA MET A 222 22.82 1.79 1.13
C MET A 222 23.36 2.49 2.38
N ASP A 223 23.12 3.79 2.51
CA ASP A 223 23.64 4.60 3.61
C ASP A 223 22.63 5.65 4.09
N GLU A 224 23.03 6.40 5.09
CA GLU A 224 22.21 7.44 5.71
C GLU A 224 22.00 8.67 4.80
N SER A 225 22.68 8.79 3.65
CA SER A 225 22.49 9.90 2.72
C SER A 225 21.15 9.85 2.00
N GLY A 226 20.55 8.65 1.95
CA GLY A 226 19.33 8.39 1.20
C GLY A 226 19.54 8.45 -0.32
N PHE A 227 20.80 8.48 -0.78
CA PHE A 227 21.13 8.37 -2.19
C PHE A 227 20.75 6.98 -2.70
N HIS A 228 19.92 6.93 -3.71
CA HIS A 228 19.44 5.69 -4.30
C HIS A 228 19.12 5.88 -5.77
N GLY A 229 18.86 4.77 -6.45
CA GLY A 229 18.29 4.76 -7.77
C GLY A 229 16.87 4.21 -7.73
N TYR A 230 16.16 4.41 -8.81
CA TYR A 230 14.84 3.82 -9.02
C TYR A 230 14.74 3.28 -10.43
N GLU A 231 14.11 2.12 -10.56
CA GLU A 231 13.88 1.50 -11.85
C GLU A 231 12.40 1.23 -12.04
N PHE A 232 11.88 1.59 -13.21
CA PHE A 232 10.55 1.24 -13.67
C PHE A 232 10.61 0.22 -14.79
N TRP A 233 9.72 -0.74 -14.75
CA TRP A 233 9.47 -1.70 -15.81
C TRP A 233 8.05 -1.57 -16.33
N ILE A 234 7.90 -1.25 -17.61
CA ILE A 234 6.60 -1.30 -18.28
C ILE A 234 6.54 -2.53 -19.18
N THR A 235 5.51 -3.36 -19.05
CA THR A 235 5.33 -4.52 -19.92
C THR A 235 5.11 -4.10 -21.38
N ILE A 236 5.72 -4.82 -22.30
CA ILE A 236 5.66 -4.53 -23.74
C ILE A 236 5.25 -5.77 -24.52
N PRO A 237 4.61 -5.62 -25.70
CA PRO A 237 4.31 -6.75 -26.58
C PRO A 237 5.58 -7.35 -27.15
N ASP A 238 5.51 -8.64 -27.49
CA ASP A 238 6.61 -9.36 -28.13
C ASP A 238 7.10 -8.65 -29.37
N GLY A 239 8.43 -8.57 -29.51
CA GLY A 239 9.06 -7.99 -30.70
C GLY A 239 9.12 -6.46 -30.75
N LEU A 240 8.58 -5.75 -29.74
CA LEU A 240 8.75 -4.30 -29.69
C LEU A 240 10.21 -3.93 -29.42
N GLU A 241 10.74 -3.01 -30.23
CA GLU A 241 12.05 -2.39 -30.05
C GLU A 241 11.99 -1.37 -28.92
N VAL A 242 12.99 -1.35 -28.06
CA VAL A 242 13.11 -0.40 -26.94
C VAL A 242 14.31 0.52 -27.22
N PRO A 243 14.07 1.80 -27.54
CA PRO A 243 15.16 2.73 -27.86
C PRO A 243 15.88 3.21 -26.59
N PRO A 244 17.17 3.53 -26.66
CA PRO A 244 17.87 4.22 -25.59
C PRO A 244 17.13 5.56 -25.25
N PRO A 245 17.11 5.99 -23.97
CA PRO A 245 17.89 5.49 -22.83
C PRO A 245 17.25 4.31 -22.07
N LEU A 246 16.12 3.78 -22.53
CA LEU A 246 15.52 2.59 -21.95
C LEU A 246 16.25 1.32 -22.38
N GLU A 247 16.12 0.28 -21.56
CA GLU A 247 16.66 -1.05 -21.84
C GLU A 247 15.54 -2.08 -21.95
N LYS A 248 15.66 -2.98 -22.91
CA LYS A 248 14.78 -4.15 -23.00
C LYS A 248 15.26 -5.21 -22.01
N LYS A 249 14.38 -5.63 -21.09
CA LYS A 249 14.64 -6.70 -20.13
C LYS A 249 13.54 -7.75 -20.19
N HIS A 250 13.78 -8.90 -19.59
CA HIS A 250 12.78 -9.96 -19.42
C HIS A 250 12.43 -10.13 -17.96
N PHE A 251 11.17 -9.89 -17.62
CA PHE A 251 10.60 -10.21 -16.31
C PHE A 251 10.12 -11.65 -16.32
N ALA A 252 10.70 -12.49 -15.47
CA ALA A 252 10.38 -13.92 -15.44
C ALA A 252 8.97 -14.22 -14.87
N GLY A 253 8.34 -13.23 -14.25
CA GLY A 253 7.10 -13.45 -13.52
C GLY A 253 7.31 -14.24 -12.23
N GLY A 254 6.23 -14.78 -11.69
CA GLY A 254 6.29 -15.58 -10.46
C GLY A 254 5.07 -15.45 -9.58
N THR A 255 5.15 -16.04 -8.40
CA THR A 255 4.09 -15.93 -7.39
C THR A 255 4.47 -14.92 -6.33
N TYR A 256 3.55 -14.02 -6.02
CA TYR A 256 3.76 -12.91 -5.09
C TYR A 256 2.67 -12.85 -4.03
N ALA A 257 3.05 -12.51 -2.82
CA ALA A 257 2.14 -11.98 -1.82
C ALA A 257 1.91 -10.50 -2.14
N ALA A 258 0.66 -10.13 -2.38
CA ALA A 258 0.26 -8.80 -2.83
C ALA A 258 -0.61 -8.10 -1.80
N HIS A 259 -0.31 -6.83 -1.52
CA HIS A 259 -1.09 -5.98 -0.64
C HIS A 259 -1.26 -4.59 -1.26
N MET A 260 -2.51 -4.16 -1.41
CA MET A 260 -2.83 -2.87 -2.02
C MET A 260 -2.78 -1.74 -1.01
N ILE A 261 -2.05 -0.69 -1.36
CA ILE A 261 -1.98 0.54 -0.57
C ILE A 261 -2.36 1.77 -1.40
N PRO A 262 -2.96 2.80 -0.79
CA PRO A 262 -2.93 4.15 -1.34
C PRO A 262 -1.49 4.65 -1.40
N MET A 263 -1.15 5.41 -2.43
CA MET A 263 0.17 6.07 -2.52
C MET A 263 0.48 6.85 -1.24
N GLY A 264 1.61 6.56 -0.62
CA GLY A 264 2.06 7.21 0.62
C GLY A 264 1.99 6.36 1.88
N ASN A 265 1.31 5.20 1.87
CA ASN A 265 1.24 4.27 3.00
C ASN A 265 2.37 3.23 2.96
N PHE A 266 3.59 3.67 2.73
CA PHE A 266 4.75 2.77 2.56
C PHE A 266 5.17 2.05 3.85
N GLU A 267 4.68 2.45 5.01
CA GLU A 267 4.84 1.70 6.27
C GLU A 267 4.23 0.30 6.20
N GLU A 268 3.28 0.07 5.29
CA GLU A 268 2.63 -1.23 5.14
C GLU A 268 3.52 -2.29 4.48
N TRP A 269 4.70 -1.92 3.94
CA TRP A 269 5.74 -2.87 3.56
C TRP A 269 6.18 -3.76 4.73
N GLU A 270 6.37 -3.15 5.92
CA GLU A 270 6.75 -3.87 7.13
C GLU A 270 5.68 -4.93 7.48
N TRP A 271 4.40 -4.59 7.36
CA TRP A 271 3.30 -5.51 7.68
C TRP A 271 3.19 -6.66 6.67
N LEU A 272 3.40 -6.38 5.37
CA LEU A 272 3.41 -7.43 4.35
C LEU A 272 4.59 -8.38 4.56
N TYR A 273 5.75 -7.84 4.91
CA TYR A 273 6.93 -8.64 5.24
C TYR A 273 6.70 -9.52 6.47
N GLU A 274 6.15 -8.98 7.55
CA GLU A 274 5.75 -9.74 8.74
C GLU A 274 4.74 -10.84 8.40
N TRP A 275 3.78 -10.57 7.51
CA TRP A 275 2.81 -11.56 7.06
C TRP A 275 3.50 -12.73 6.34
N VAL A 276 4.42 -12.46 5.43
CA VAL A 276 5.18 -13.51 4.72
C VAL A 276 6.03 -14.33 5.68
N GLN A 277 6.70 -13.69 6.62
CA GLN A 277 7.52 -14.40 7.64
C GLN A 277 6.69 -15.33 8.53
N ASN A 278 5.48 -14.91 8.90
CA ASN A 278 4.60 -15.65 9.80
C ASN A 278 3.60 -16.56 9.07
N SER A 279 3.64 -16.65 7.74
CA SER A 279 2.75 -17.49 6.96
C SER A 279 3.07 -18.97 7.16
N ASP A 280 2.06 -19.80 7.41
CA ASP A 280 2.21 -21.26 7.51
C ASP A 280 2.34 -21.93 6.12
N GLU A 281 1.85 -21.27 5.06
CA GLU A 281 1.78 -21.83 3.70
C GLU A 281 2.87 -21.34 2.77
N TYR A 282 3.37 -20.14 2.98
CA TYR A 282 4.28 -19.45 2.06
C TYR A 282 5.58 -19.06 2.73
N GLU A 283 6.64 -19.01 1.95
CA GLU A 283 7.93 -18.48 2.35
C GLU A 283 8.46 -17.54 1.27
N TYR A 284 9.31 -16.63 1.67
CA TYR A 284 9.98 -15.71 0.78
C TYR A 284 10.79 -16.45 -0.30
N ALA A 285 10.71 -16.01 -1.55
CA ALA A 285 11.34 -16.64 -2.70
C ALA A 285 12.28 -15.73 -3.51
N GLY A 286 12.54 -14.51 -3.04
CA GLY A 286 13.47 -13.59 -3.72
C GLY A 286 14.93 -13.95 -3.53
N ASN A 287 15.81 -13.30 -4.28
CA ASN A 287 17.26 -13.57 -4.28
C ASN A 287 18.02 -12.90 -3.13
N GLY A 288 17.34 -12.09 -2.31
CA GLY A 288 17.93 -11.47 -1.13
C GLY A 288 19.01 -10.40 -1.43
N SER A 289 19.02 -9.81 -2.63
CA SER A 289 19.93 -8.72 -2.97
C SER A 289 19.34 -7.36 -2.58
N PRO A 290 20.05 -6.55 -1.79
CA PRO A 290 19.61 -5.19 -1.46
C PRO A 290 19.67 -4.23 -2.67
N GLU A 291 20.41 -4.58 -3.72
CA GLU A 291 20.58 -3.74 -4.91
C GLU A 291 19.27 -3.55 -5.67
N ASN A 292 18.36 -4.54 -5.64
CA ASN A 292 17.08 -4.54 -6.34
C ASN A 292 15.89 -4.74 -5.41
N MET A 293 15.88 -4.15 -4.25
CA MET A 293 14.82 -4.31 -3.25
C MET A 293 14.48 -5.77 -2.90
N PHE A 294 15.46 -6.69 -2.95
CA PHE A 294 15.23 -8.12 -2.68
C PHE A 294 14.18 -8.76 -3.60
N ASP A 295 14.09 -8.33 -4.85
CA ASP A 295 13.08 -8.71 -5.86
C ASP A 295 11.63 -8.33 -5.48
N ASN A 296 11.44 -7.46 -4.49
CA ASN A 296 10.14 -6.87 -4.19
C ASN A 296 9.80 -5.80 -5.23
N LEU A 297 8.52 -5.72 -5.58
CA LEU A 297 8.04 -4.79 -6.60
C LEU A 297 6.88 -3.94 -6.07
N GLU A 298 6.71 -2.76 -6.63
CA GLU A 298 5.53 -1.92 -6.49
C GLU A 298 4.81 -1.90 -7.84
N GLU A 299 3.63 -2.51 -7.94
CA GLU A 299 2.83 -2.38 -9.14
C GLU A 299 1.94 -1.15 -9.06
N HIS A 300 2.05 -0.27 -10.04
CA HIS A 300 1.18 0.88 -10.17
C HIS A 300 -0.16 0.48 -10.77
N LEU A 301 -1.20 0.45 -9.94
CA LEU A 301 -2.55 0.09 -10.36
C LEU A 301 -3.17 1.23 -11.16
N ASN A 302 -3.95 0.87 -12.20
CA ASN A 302 -4.63 1.83 -13.08
C ASN A 302 -3.69 2.82 -13.78
N TYR A 303 -2.44 2.43 -14.04
CA TYR A 303 -1.46 3.29 -14.71
C TYR A 303 -1.94 3.76 -16.09
N HIS A 304 -2.71 2.93 -16.79
CA HIS A 304 -3.35 3.29 -18.06
C HIS A 304 -4.19 4.57 -17.94
N ASP A 305 -5.01 4.67 -16.91
CA ASP A 305 -5.88 5.82 -16.69
C ASP A 305 -5.07 7.09 -16.38
N HIS A 306 -3.97 6.92 -15.62
CA HIS A 306 -3.07 8.04 -15.29
C HIS A 306 -2.32 8.61 -16.49
N ILE A 307 -2.01 7.79 -17.51
CA ILE A 307 -1.34 8.25 -18.73
C ILE A 307 -2.31 8.96 -19.68
N LEU A 308 -3.54 8.44 -19.79
CA LEU A 308 -4.54 8.98 -20.72
C LEU A 308 -5.20 10.25 -20.18
N GLU A 309 -5.24 10.40 -18.90
CA GLU A 309 -5.82 11.57 -18.27
C GLU A 309 -4.83 12.74 -18.32
N THR A 310 -4.96 13.59 -19.32
CA THR A 310 -4.35 14.94 -19.35
C THR A 310 -5.16 15.83 -18.42
N HIS A 311 -4.69 16.11 -17.20
CA HIS A 311 -5.58 16.66 -16.18
C HIS A 311 -5.44 18.11 -15.85
N GLU A 312 -6.58 18.74 -15.96
CA GLU A 312 -7.08 19.81 -15.10
C GLU A 312 -8.06 19.14 -14.08
N GLY A 313 -7.59 18.55 -13.02
CA GLY A 313 -8.41 17.93 -11.97
C GLY A 313 -7.59 17.42 -10.79
N GLU A 314 -8.22 17.26 -9.62
CA GLU A 314 -7.57 16.69 -8.45
C GLU A 314 -7.04 15.28 -8.79
N PRO A 315 -5.74 15.00 -8.55
CA PRO A 315 -5.18 13.67 -8.82
C PRO A 315 -5.93 12.64 -7.98
N GLN A 316 -6.54 11.66 -8.65
CA GLN A 316 -7.03 10.47 -7.96
C GLN A 316 -5.85 9.87 -7.19
N THR A 317 -6.10 9.42 -5.97
CA THR A 317 -5.07 8.79 -5.14
C THR A 317 -4.55 7.57 -5.89
N ALA A 318 -3.31 7.63 -6.38
CA ALA A 318 -2.67 6.50 -7.03
C ALA A 318 -2.63 5.32 -6.03
N GLN A 319 -2.94 4.13 -6.51
CA GLN A 319 -2.90 2.89 -5.75
C GLN A 319 -1.72 2.06 -6.20
N LEU A 320 -1.08 1.40 -5.24
CA LEU A 320 0.02 0.48 -5.49
C LEU A 320 -0.32 -0.89 -4.93
N ASP A 321 0.07 -1.95 -5.63
CA ASP A 321 0.27 -3.26 -5.02
C ASP A 321 1.71 -3.41 -4.57
N LEU A 322 1.92 -3.60 -3.29
CA LEU A 322 3.19 -4.06 -2.74
C LEU A 322 3.30 -5.56 -3.01
N LEU A 323 4.40 -6.01 -3.61
CA LEU A 323 4.59 -7.37 -4.09
C LEU A 323 5.86 -7.97 -3.50
N ILE A 324 5.71 -9.02 -2.69
CA ILE A 324 6.83 -9.82 -2.16
C ILE A 324 6.83 -11.18 -2.85
N PRO A 325 7.93 -11.60 -3.51
CA PRO A 325 8.00 -12.91 -4.14
C PRO A 325 7.92 -14.02 -3.10
N VAL A 326 7.03 -14.99 -3.34
CA VAL A 326 6.79 -16.10 -2.41
C VAL A 326 6.69 -17.44 -3.15
N ARG A 327 6.98 -18.52 -2.43
CA ARG A 327 6.70 -19.90 -2.87
C ARG A 327 5.99 -20.67 -1.76
N ARG A 328 5.23 -21.70 -2.14
CA ARG A 328 4.62 -22.58 -1.15
C ARG A 328 5.69 -23.37 -0.40
N LYS A 329 5.55 -23.44 0.91
CA LYS A 329 6.37 -24.31 1.75
C LYS A 329 6.11 -25.77 1.36
N THR A 330 7.18 -26.53 1.13
CA THR A 330 7.07 -27.99 0.93
C THR A 330 6.61 -28.62 2.23
N LYS A 331 5.45 -29.28 2.23
CA LYS A 331 5.06 -30.10 3.37
C LYS A 331 6.06 -31.24 3.46
N ASP A 332 6.82 -31.27 4.56
CA ASP A 332 7.67 -32.43 4.89
C ASP A 332 6.76 -33.66 5.08
N CYS A 333 6.73 -34.54 4.07
CA CYS A 333 6.06 -35.87 4.15
C CYS A 333 6.81 -36.89 5.03
N SER A 334 7.67 -36.43 5.93
CA SER A 334 8.54 -37.30 6.75
C SER A 334 8.04 -37.45 8.19
N LYS A 335 6.71 -37.48 8.40
CA LYS A 335 6.12 -37.99 9.68
C LYS A 335 4.86 -38.77 9.35
N SER A 336 5.05 -40.00 8.95
CA SER A 336 4.05 -41.09 9.06
C SER A 336 4.66 -42.21 9.83
#